data_7eb333904ebe7ab31a956cca013b039d
#
_entry.id   7eb333904ebe7ab31a956cca013b039d
#
_cell.length_a   1.000
_cell.length_b   1.000
_cell.length_c   1.000
_cell.angle_alpha   90.00
_cell.angle_beta   90.00
_cell.angle_gamma   90.00
#
_symmetry.space_group_name_H-M   'P 1'
#
loop_
_entity.id
_entity.type
_entity.pdbx_description
1 polymer ?
#
loop_
_entity_poly.entity_id
_entity_poly.type
_entity_poly.pdbx_seq_one_letter_code
_entity_poly.pdbx_strand_id
1 'polypeptide(L)'
;MSELRLVPAALAVWAAAACCIVFGVWAALAVVAVAAAGCLLAREHGQAVLTAGLGAAATLTATVRQRASSAASEIVGTISGTPKQTESGDYLVRVRVPGQPSTTPVFADELPDGAVAGAHVVGRGVSKESGVPGVNPFVLDGHVEVLGPPEGLAAFAHHVRSTFAATVEAQVGEGARGLIPGMVLGDVSLQPATEQQMYIDTGLSHLSAVSGANIAIVATFA
;
A
#
# COMPACT_ATOMS: atom_id res chain seq x y z
N MET A 1 26.90 15.15 -16.49
CA MET A 1 27.01 15.09 -15.01
C MET A 1 25.98 15.96 -14.28
N SER A 2 24.99 16.54 -14.98
CA SER A 2 23.95 17.41 -14.40
C SER A 2 22.79 16.65 -13.73
N GLU A 3 22.60 15.38 -14.03
CA GLU A 3 21.44 14.60 -13.58
C GLU A 3 21.51 14.14 -12.12
N LEU A 4 22.71 14.07 -11.54
CA LEU A 4 22.90 13.68 -10.13
C LEU A 4 22.66 14.81 -9.12
N ARG A 5 22.39 16.02 -9.58
CA ARG A 5 22.17 17.18 -8.69
C ARG A 5 20.93 17.05 -7.80
N LEU A 6 19.90 16.31 -8.22
CA LEU A 6 18.68 16.10 -7.44
C LEU A 6 18.77 14.97 -6.42
N VAL A 7 19.80 14.12 -6.52
CA VAL A 7 19.97 12.94 -5.65
C VAL A 7 20.03 13.30 -4.16
N PRO A 8 20.81 14.32 -3.71
CA PRO A 8 20.86 14.67 -2.30
C PRO A 8 19.49 15.12 -1.74
N ALA A 9 18.77 15.92 -2.52
CA ALA A 9 17.43 16.36 -2.14
C ALA A 9 16.42 15.19 -2.07
N ALA A 10 16.44 14.29 -3.06
CA ALA A 10 15.58 13.11 -3.08
C ALA A 10 15.87 12.17 -1.89
N LEU A 11 17.13 11.93 -1.56
CA LEU A 11 17.51 11.14 -0.39
C LEU A 11 17.09 11.81 0.92
N ALA A 12 17.22 13.13 1.02
CA ALA A 12 16.79 13.87 2.21
C ALA A 12 15.27 13.81 2.39
N VAL A 13 14.48 13.92 1.31
CA VAL A 13 13.02 13.78 1.34
C VAL A 13 12.62 12.38 1.82
N TRP A 14 13.22 11.35 1.25
CA TRP A 14 12.96 9.97 1.63
C TRP A 14 13.35 9.70 3.11
N ALA A 15 14.54 10.11 3.51
CA ALA A 15 15.02 9.95 4.88
C ALA A 15 14.16 10.74 5.88
N ALA A 16 13.77 11.98 5.55
CA ALA A 16 12.90 12.79 6.39
C ALA A 16 11.52 12.14 6.57
N ALA A 17 10.92 11.64 5.49
CA ALA A 17 9.64 10.95 5.57
C ALA A 17 9.73 9.66 6.40
N ALA A 18 10.77 8.84 6.18
CA ALA A 18 11.00 7.62 6.96
C ALA A 18 11.25 7.92 8.44
N CYS A 19 12.11 8.90 8.75
CA CYS A 19 12.37 9.31 10.13
C CYS A 19 11.12 9.89 10.80
N CYS A 20 10.29 10.65 10.07
CA CYS A 20 9.05 11.18 10.62
C CYS A 20 8.10 10.05 11.04
N ILE A 21 7.98 9.01 10.22
CA ILE A 21 7.09 7.87 10.48
C ILE A 21 7.58 7.03 11.67
N VAL A 22 8.90 6.80 11.77
CA VAL A 22 9.47 5.88 12.77
C VAL A 22 9.80 6.59 14.09
N PHE A 23 10.39 7.77 14.03
CA PHE A 23 10.96 8.47 15.20
C PHE A 23 10.27 9.81 15.51
N GLY A 24 9.32 10.21 14.66
CA GLY A 24 8.55 11.43 14.82
C GLY A 24 9.17 12.67 14.16
N VAL A 25 8.44 13.78 14.28
CA VAL A 25 8.71 15.04 13.55
C VAL A 25 10.08 15.64 13.90
N TRP A 26 10.53 15.56 15.16
CA TRP A 26 11.78 16.15 15.58
C TRP A 26 13.00 15.46 14.98
N ALA A 27 12.97 14.14 14.88
CA ALA A 27 14.02 13.36 14.21
C ALA A 27 14.08 13.68 12.71
N ALA A 28 12.93 13.80 12.05
CA ALA A 28 12.86 14.19 10.66
C ALA A 28 13.46 15.59 10.41
N LEU A 29 13.11 16.56 11.24
CA LEU A 29 13.67 17.91 11.14
C LEU A 29 15.18 17.93 11.37
N ALA A 30 15.70 17.12 12.31
CA ALA A 30 17.14 16.99 12.54
C ALA A 30 17.85 16.42 11.30
N VAL A 31 17.29 15.39 10.64
CA VAL A 31 17.84 14.83 9.40
C VAL A 31 17.87 15.87 8.28
N VAL A 32 16.80 16.64 8.12
CA VAL A 32 16.73 17.71 7.11
C VAL A 32 17.77 18.78 7.39
N ALA A 33 17.92 19.21 8.67
CA ALA A 33 18.89 20.21 9.06
C ALA A 33 20.33 19.75 8.82
N VAL A 34 20.65 18.50 9.16
CA VAL A 34 21.99 17.92 8.92
C VAL A 34 22.30 17.84 7.43
N ALA A 35 21.33 17.37 6.61
CA ALA A 35 21.51 17.28 5.17
C ALA A 35 21.70 18.66 4.52
N ALA A 36 20.92 19.66 4.93
CA ALA A 36 21.05 21.04 4.45
C ALA A 36 22.39 21.67 4.89
N ALA A 37 22.81 21.44 6.12
CA ALA A 37 24.12 21.90 6.61
C ALA A 37 25.28 21.26 5.84
N GLY A 38 25.20 19.97 5.51
CA GLY A 38 26.17 19.29 4.64
C GLY A 38 26.30 19.95 3.26
N CYS A 39 25.17 20.30 2.63
CA CYS A 39 25.16 21.04 1.37
C CYS A 39 25.78 22.44 1.51
N LEU A 40 25.54 23.15 2.61
CA LEU A 40 26.15 24.46 2.89
C LEU A 40 27.68 24.36 3.07
N LEU A 41 28.15 23.35 3.79
CA LEU A 41 29.58 23.10 3.98
C LEU A 41 30.28 22.76 2.66
N ALA A 42 29.57 22.07 1.77
CA ALA A 42 30.01 21.81 0.38
C ALA A 42 29.89 23.05 -0.54
N ARG A 43 29.45 24.20 -0.01
CA ARG A 43 29.19 25.46 -0.74
C ARG A 43 28.13 25.36 -1.85
N GLU A 44 27.27 24.35 -1.78
CA GLU A 44 26.17 24.10 -2.71
C GLU A 44 24.87 24.75 -2.18
N HIS A 45 24.81 26.09 -2.16
CA HIS A 45 23.68 26.85 -1.56
C HIS A 45 22.33 26.53 -2.19
N GLY A 46 22.29 26.32 -3.51
CA GLY A 46 21.06 25.93 -4.20
C GLY A 46 20.52 24.56 -3.73
N GLN A 47 21.42 23.60 -3.54
CA GLN A 47 21.09 22.27 -3.01
C GLN A 47 20.63 22.34 -1.56
N ALA A 48 21.26 23.19 -0.74
CA ALA A 48 20.87 23.36 0.64
C ALA A 48 19.42 23.88 0.76
N VAL A 49 19.06 24.90 -0.03
CA VAL A 49 17.70 25.43 -0.06
C VAL A 49 16.70 24.39 -0.54
N LEU A 50 17.03 23.66 -1.61
CA LEU A 50 16.17 22.61 -2.17
C LEU A 50 15.95 21.48 -1.15
N THR A 51 17.02 21.01 -0.53
CA THR A 51 17.01 19.94 0.47
C THR A 51 16.19 20.34 1.70
N ALA A 52 16.39 21.56 2.21
CA ALA A 52 15.65 22.09 3.34
C ALA A 52 14.15 22.23 3.00
N GLY A 53 13.83 22.83 1.86
CA GLY A 53 12.44 23.09 1.44
C GLY A 53 11.67 21.79 1.20
N LEU A 54 12.21 20.88 0.39
CA LEU A 54 11.55 19.60 0.08
C LEU A 54 11.52 18.68 1.29
N GLY A 55 12.58 18.64 2.11
CA GLY A 55 12.61 17.85 3.34
C GLY A 55 11.60 18.34 4.37
N ALA A 56 11.47 19.66 4.56
CA ALA A 56 10.44 20.24 5.41
C ALA A 56 9.03 19.96 4.91
N ALA A 57 8.78 20.07 3.59
CA ALA A 57 7.50 19.74 2.98
C ALA A 57 7.14 18.26 3.15
N ALA A 58 8.11 17.35 3.00
CA ALA A 58 7.91 15.92 3.23
C ALA A 58 7.55 15.63 4.69
N THR A 59 8.29 16.24 5.65
CA THR A 59 8.03 16.14 7.09
C THR A 59 6.63 16.65 7.45
N LEU A 60 6.26 17.82 6.93
CA LEU A 60 4.93 18.39 7.14
C LEU A 60 3.83 17.48 6.60
N THR A 61 4.00 17.00 5.37
CA THR A 61 3.03 16.10 4.72
C THR A 61 2.87 14.80 5.51
N ALA A 62 3.96 14.18 5.94
CA ALA A 62 3.93 12.96 6.75
C ALA A 62 3.22 13.21 8.09
N THR A 63 3.55 14.30 8.78
CA THR A 63 2.94 14.68 10.07
C THR A 63 1.44 14.94 9.94
N VAL A 64 1.03 15.70 8.89
CA VAL A 64 -0.39 15.99 8.65
C VAL A 64 -1.16 14.70 8.38
N ARG A 65 -0.60 13.80 7.57
CA ARG A 65 -1.22 12.51 7.26
C ARG A 65 -1.37 11.61 8.48
N GLN A 66 -0.35 11.54 9.33
CA GLN A 66 -0.44 10.77 10.59
C GLN A 66 -1.49 11.35 11.54
N ARG A 67 -1.55 12.67 11.69
CA ARG A 67 -2.52 13.34 12.56
C ARG A 67 -3.95 13.32 12.02
N ALA A 68 -4.14 13.19 10.72
CA ALA A 68 -5.46 13.05 10.10
C ALA A 68 -6.03 11.63 10.26
N SER A 69 -5.21 10.66 10.66
CA SER A 69 -5.67 9.30 10.99
C SER A 69 -6.19 9.31 12.43
N SER A 70 -7.40 8.80 12.65
CA SER A 70 -8.03 8.72 13.97
C SER A 70 -8.33 7.28 14.34
N ALA A 71 -8.19 6.97 15.63
CA ALA A 71 -8.69 5.72 16.17
C ALA A 71 -10.24 5.74 16.14
N ALA A 72 -10.82 4.73 15.53
CA ALA A 72 -12.27 4.57 15.47
C ALA A 72 -12.64 3.09 15.69
N SER A 73 -13.72 2.84 16.42
CA SER A 73 -14.25 1.49 16.61
C SER A 73 -15.16 1.04 15.47
N GLU A 74 -15.60 1.99 14.65
CA GLU A 74 -16.37 1.75 13.44
C GLU A 74 -15.85 2.62 12.32
N ILE A 75 -15.60 2.03 11.16
CA ILE A 75 -15.16 2.70 9.95
C ILE A 75 -16.04 2.29 8.78
N VAL A 76 -16.44 3.27 7.98
CA VAL A 76 -17.20 3.03 6.75
C VAL A 76 -16.36 3.49 5.56
N GLY A 77 -16.24 2.64 4.54
CA GLY A 77 -15.43 2.97 3.39
C GLY A 77 -15.47 1.93 2.29
N THR A 78 -14.45 1.96 1.44
CA THR A 78 -14.29 1.01 0.33
C THR A 78 -13.04 0.17 0.50
N ILE A 79 -13.11 -1.11 0.13
CA ILE A 79 -11.95 -2.00 0.16
C ILE A 79 -10.92 -1.53 -0.88
N SER A 80 -9.70 -1.30 -0.42
CA SER A 80 -8.57 -0.90 -1.26
C SER A 80 -7.63 -2.09 -1.51
N GLY A 81 -7.71 -2.64 -2.71
CA GLY A 81 -6.95 -3.83 -3.09
C GLY A 81 -7.62 -5.14 -2.66
N THR A 82 -6.96 -6.25 -2.97
CA THR A 82 -7.47 -7.59 -2.62
C THR A 82 -7.20 -7.88 -1.15
N PRO A 83 -8.18 -8.35 -0.37
CA PRO A 83 -7.96 -8.89 0.97
C PRO A 83 -6.92 -10.00 0.96
N LYS A 84 -6.08 -10.07 1.99
CA LYS A 84 -5.02 -11.08 2.10
C LYS A 84 -5.16 -11.84 3.39
N GLN A 85 -5.03 -13.16 3.33
CA GLN A 85 -4.92 -13.96 4.53
C GLN A 85 -3.51 -13.80 5.11
N THR A 86 -3.43 -13.61 6.42
CA THR A 86 -2.19 -13.52 7.18
C THR A 86 -1.73 -14.91 7.61
N GLU A 87 -0.50 -15.02 8.08
CA GLU A 87 0.03 -16.29 8.62
C GLU A 87 -0.72 -16.79 9.87
N SER A 88 -1.35 -15.86 10.62
CA SER A 88 -2.21 -16.19 11.77
C SER A 88 -3.57 -16.79 11.37
N GLY A 89 -3.93 -16.70 10.09
CA GLY A 89 -5.22 -17.17 9.58
C GLY A 89 -6.25 -16.05 9.38
N ASP A 90 -6.05 -14.90 10.00
CA ASP A 90 -6.93 -13.74 9.86
C ASP A 90 -6.82 -13.10 8.47
N TYR A 91 -7.80 -12.31 8.09
CA TYR A 91 -7.80 -11.57 6.84
C TYR A 91 -7.43 -10.11 7.07
N LEU A 92 -6.41 -9.64 6.37
CA LEU A 92 -6.05 -8.21 6.28
C LEU A 92 -6.86 -7.54 5.18
N VAL A 93 -7.80 -6.71 5.57
CA VAL A 93 -8.63 -5.89 4.67
C VAL A 93 -8.21 -4.43 4.81
N ARG A 94 -7.78 -3.81 3.72
CA ARG A 94 -7.45 -2.38 3.73
C ARG A 94 -8.68 -1.58 3.33
N VAL A 95 -9.18 -0.74 4.22
CA VAL A 95 -10.36 0.08 3.98
C VAL A 95 -9.95 1.52 3.75
N ARG A 96 -10.40 2.09 2.65
CA ARG A 96 -10.25 3.51 2.34
C ARG A 96 -11.46 4.25 2.91
N VAL A 97 -11.23 5.01 3.95
CA VAL A 97 -12.24 5.83 4.61
C VAL A 97 -12.28 7.22 3.95
N PRO A 98 -13.45 7.74 3.55
CA PRO A 98 -13.56 9.09 3.00
C PRO A 98 -12.99 10.14 3.96
N GLY A 99 -12.23 11.08 3.42
CA GLY A 99 -11.59 12.14 4.21
C GLY A 99 -10.30 11.73 4.95
N GLN A 100 -9.94 10.45 4.97
CA GLN A 100 -8.66 10.02 5.51
C GLN A 100 -7.60 9.91 4.39
N PRO A 101 -6.36 10.36 4.63
CA PRO A 101 -5.30 10.37 3.62
C PRO A 101 -4.67 8.99 3.38
N SER A 102 -4.97 8.01 4.23
CA SER A 102 -4.43 6.65 4.17
C SER A 102 -5.54 5.62 4.36
N THR A 103 -5.27 4.39 3.95
CA THR A 103 -6.16 3.26 4.21
C THR A 103 -6.00 2.80 5.66
N THR A 104 -7.09 2.36 6.28
CA THR A 104 -7.08 1.74 7.60
C THR A 104 -7.03 0.22 7.42
N PRO A 105 -6.01 -0.47 7.96
CA PRO A 105 -5.96 -1.92 7.97
C PRO A 105 -6.97 -2.47 8.98
N VAL A 106 -7.78 -3.41 8.55
CA VAL A 106 -8.73 -4.16 9.38
C VAL A 106 -8.29 -5.62 9.38
N PHE A 107 -8.08 -6.17 10.55
CA PHE A 107 -7.88 -7.60 10.75
C PHE A 107 -9.21 -8.24 11.11
N ALA A 108 -9.64 -9.21 10.33
CA ALA A 108 -10.91 -9.90 10.52
C ALA A 108 -10.70 -11.41 10.52
N ASP A 109 -11.35 -12.11 11.44
CA ASP A 109 -11.26 -13.58 11.56
C ASP A 109 -11.85 -14.26 10.32
N GLU A 110 -12.87 -13.66 9.73
CA GLU A 110 -13.57 -14.17 8.55
C GLU A 110 -13.71 -13.10 7.48
N LEU A 111 -13.64 -13.53 6.22
CA LEU A 111 -13.88 -12.66 5.07
C LEU A 111 -15.31 -12.89 4.57
N PRO A 112 -16.21 -11.91 4.64
CA PRO A 112 -17.56 -12.07 4.16
C PRO A 112 -17.61 -12.18 2.63
N ASP A 113 -18.63 -12.87 2.13
CA ASP A 113 -18.89 -12.96 0.70
C ASP A 113 -19.04 -11.56 0.09
N GLY A 114 -18.43 -11.35 -1.06
CA GLY A 114 -18.44 -10.05 -1.73
C GLY A 114 -17.42 -9.04 -1.19
N ALA A 115 -16.56 -9.38 -0.24
CA ALA A 115 -15.47 -8.53 0.22
C ALA A 115 -14.32 -8.45 -0.81
N VAL A 116 -14.60 -7.80 -1.92
CA VAL A 116 -13.67 -7.61 -3.05
C VAL A 116 -13.20 -6.16 -3.15
N ALA A 117 -12.12 -5.94 -3.89
CA ALA A 117 -11.60 -4.59 -4.12
C ALA A 117 -12.68 -3.66 -4.68
N GLY A 118 -12.88 -2.52 -4.04
CA GLY A 118 -13.91 -1.53 -4.39
C GLY A 118 -15.28 -1.75 -3.73
N ALA A 119 -15.52 -2.88 -3.04
CA ALA A 119 -16.76 -3.10 -2.30
C ALA A 119 -16.91 -2.09 -1.15
N HIS A 120 -18.13 -1.66 -0.91
CA HIS A 120 -18.48 -0.80 0.21
C HIS A 120 -18.64 -1.63 1.48
N VAL A 121 -17.93 -1.24 2.53
CA VAL A 121 -17.89 -2.02 3.78
C VAL A 121 -17.97 -1.14 5.00
N VAL A 122 -18.43 -1.75 6.09
CA VAL A 122 -18.24 -1.26 7.44
C VAL A 122 -17.33 -2.23 8.20
N GLY A 123 -16.26 -1.70 8.79
CA GLY A 123 -15.42 -2.41 9.74
C GLY A 123 -15.77 -2.02 11.14
N ARG A 124 -16.01 -2.99 12.03
CA ARG A 124 -16.30 -2.79 13.46
C ARG A 124 -15.36 -3.61 14.31
N GLY A 125 -14.83 -2.98 15.35
CA GLY A 125 -13.92 -3.69 16.24
C GLY A 125 -13.20 -2.76 17.21
N VAL A 126 -12.08 -3.24 17.71
CA VAL A 126 -11.23 -2.52 18.65
C VAL A 126 -10.08 -1.87 17.87
N SER A 127 -9.98 -0.55 17.97
CA SER A 127 -8.84 0.17 17.41
C SER A 127 -7.60 -0.03 18.29
N LYS A 128 -6.52 -0.47 17.67
CA LYS A 128 -5.22 -0.69 18.31
C LYS A 128 -4.15 0.15 17.61
N GLU A 129 -3.11 0.50 18.33
CA GLU A 129 -1.92 1.07 17.68
C GLU A 129 -1.23 0.00 16.83
N SER A 130 -0.81 0.41 15.64
CA SER A 130 -0.07 -0.48 14.74
C SER A 130 1.32 -0.77 15.31
N GLY A 131 1.69 -2.03 15.43
CA GLY A 131 3.06 -2.42 15.75
C GLY A 131 4.06 -2.19 14.60
N VAL A 132 3.57 -1.83 13.42
CA VAL A 132 4.41 -1.55 12.24
C VAL A 132 4.35 -0.06 11.93
N PRO A 133 5.51 0.62 11.83
CA PRO A 133 5.56 2.03 11.46
C PRO A 133 4.85 2.28 10.11
N GLY A 134 3.94 3.25 10.08
CA GLY A 134 3.18 3.56 8.87
C GLY A 134 2.55 4.95 8.92
N VAL A 135 1.93 5.33 7.80
CA VAL A 135 1.20 6.61 7.72
C VAL A 135 -0.07 6.56 8.56
N ASN A 136 -0.73 5.41 8.65
CA ASN A 136 -1.82 5.20 9.59
C ASN A 136 -1.26 4.46 10.81
N PRO A 137 -1.24 5.11 11.99
CA PRO A 137 -0.74 4.49 13.21
C PRO A 137 -1.75 3.53 13.87
N PHE A 138 -2.96 3.43 13.32
CA PHE A 138 -4.02 2.60 13.88
C PHE A 138 -4.39 1.44 12.97
N VAL A 139 -4.75 0.32 13.60
CA VAL A 139 -5.35 -0.85 12.98
C VAL A 139 -6.66 -1.15 13.69
N LEU A 140 -7.62 -1.71 12.98
CA LEU A 140 -8.88 -2.16 13.54
C LEU A 140 -8.85 -3.69 13.61
N ASP A 141 -9.08 -4.23 14.78
CA ASP A 141 -9.18 -5.67 15.03
C ASP A 141 -10.64 -6.01 15.31
N GLY A 142 -11.27 -6.81 14.45
CA GLY A 142 -12.69 -7.07 14.55
C GLY A 142 -13.27 -7.79 13.33
N HIS A 143 -14.37 -7.30 12.81
CA HIS A 143 -15.06 -7.90 11.68
C HIS A 143 -15.39 -6.86 10.60
N VAL A 144 -15.57 -7.37 9.38
CA VAL A 144 -15.93 -6.58 8.20
C VAL A 144 -17.29 -7.06 7.72
N GLU A 145 -18.19 -6.13 7.43
CA GLU A 145 -19.50 -6.39 6.85
C GLU A 145 -19.58 -5.68 5.49
N VAL A 146 -20.05 -6.37 4.46
CA VAL A 146 -20.24 -5.81 3.13
C VAL A 146 -21.57 -5.10 3.06
N LEU A 147 -21.54 -3.80 2.77
CA LEU A 147 -22.73 -2.96 2.58
C LEU A 147 -23.23 -2.96 1.15
N GLY A 148 -22.32 -3.13 0.19
CA GLY A 148 -22.67 -3.12 -1.22
C GLY A 148 -21.51 -3.51 -2.13
N PRO A 149 -21.82 -3.89 -3.37
CA PRO A 149 -20.83 -4.27 -4.37
C PRO A 149 -19.95 -3.08 -4.79
N PRO A 150 -18.83 -3.33 -5.48
CA PRO A 150 -18.04 -2.25 -6.09
C PRO A 150 -18.85 -1.52 -7.16
N GLU A 151 -18.58 -0.22 -7.33
CA GLU A 151 -19.26 0.65 -8.29
C GLU A 151 -18.28 1.24 -9.32
N GLY A 152 -18.82 1.75 -10.44
CA GLY A 152 -18.06 2.47 -11.46
C GLY A 152 -16.87 1.67 -12.02
N LEU A 153 -15.68 2.29 -12.06
CA LEU A 153 -14.46 1.64 -12.56
C LEU A 153 -14.04 0.43 -11.72
N ALA A 154 -14.33 0.42 -10.42
CA ALA A 154 -14.02 -0.72 -9.56
C ALA A 154 -14.89 -1.93 -9.90
N ALA A 155 -16.18 -1.71 -10.21
CA ALA A 155 -17.08 -2.77 -10.69
C ALA A 155 -16.61 -3.35 -12.03
N PHE A 156 -16.21 -2.50 -12.97
CA PHE A 156 -15.66 -2.94 -14.25
C PHE A 156 -14.36 -3.76 -14.05
N ALA A 157 -13.43 -3.25 -13.23
CA ALA A 157 -12.19 -3.96 -12.94
C ALA A 157 -12.44 -5.31 -12.25
N HIS A 158 -13.40 -5.37 -11.33
CA HIS A 158 -13.81 -6.61 -10.68
C HIS A 158 -14.42 -7.60 -11.70
N HIS A 159 -15.30 -7.13 -12.57
CA HIS A 159 -15.91 -7.97 -13.62
C HIS A 159 -14.85 -8.56 -14.56
N VAL A 160 -13.89 -7.75 -15.02
CA VAL A 160 -12.80 -8.23 -15.87
C VAL A 160 -11.95 -9.28 -15.15
N ARG A 161 -11.60 -9.05 -13.88
CA ARG A 161 -10.82 -10.02 -13.10
C ARG A 161 -11.56 -11.32 -12.87
N SER A 162 -12.82 -11.25 -12.46
CA SER A 162 -13.64 -12.43 -12.17
C SER A 162 -13.90 -13.26 -13.44
N THR A 163 -14.20 -12.61 -14.56
CA THR A 163 -14.40 -13.29 -15.85
C THR A 163 -13.11 -13.96 -16.33
N PHE A 164 -11.98 -13.27 -16.20
CA PHE A 164 -10.67 -13.82 -16.56
C PHE A 164 -10.31 -15.02 -15.67
N ALA A 165 -10.47 -14.89 -14.35
CA ALA A 165 -10.21 -15.98 -13.41
C ALA A 165 -11.08 -17.21 -13.69
N ALA A 166 -12.39 -17.01 -13.92
CA ALA A 166 -13.32 -18.09 -14.27
C ALA A 166 -12.94 -18.78 -15.60
N THR A 167 -12.50 -18.01 -16.61
CA THR A 167 -12.04 -18.56 -17.89
C THR A 167 -10.78 -19.39 -17.73
N VAL A 168 -9.81 -18.91 -16.95
CA VAL A 168 -8.57 -19.64 -16.65
C VAL A 168 -8.90 -20.92 -15.88
N GLU A 169 -9.76 -20.85 -14.88
CA GLU A 169 -10.18 -22.01 -14.09
C GLU A 169 -10.86 -23.10 -14.96
N ALA A 170 -11.66 -22.70 -15.94
CA ALA A 170 -12.34 -23.62 -16.84
C ALA A 170 -11.43 -24.30 -17.87
N GLN A 171 -10.32 -23.65 -18.26
CA GLN A 171 -9.48 -24.10 -19.37
C GLN A 171 -8.09 -24.59 -18.97
N VAL A 172 -7.64 -24.26 -17.78
CA VAL A 172 -6.28 -24.55 -17.32
C VAL A 172 -6.34 -25.48 -16.10
N GLY A 173 -5.46 -26.48 -16.08
CA GLY A 173 -5.36 -27.43 -14.96
C GLY A 173 -4.98 -26.76 -13.62
N GLU A 174 -5.23 -27.46 -12.53
CA GLU A 174 -5.07 -26.95 -11.15
C GLU A 174 -3.71 -26.31 -10.86
N GLY A 175 -2.63 -26.83 -11.45
CA GLY A 175 -1.27 -26.35 -11.18
C GLY A 175 -0.92 -24.98 -11.76
N ALA A 176 -1.75 -24.40 -12.63
CA ALA A 176 -1.48 -23.10 -13.24
C ALA A 176 -2.60 -22.07 -13.04
N ARG A 177 -3.73 -22.46 -12.45
CA ARG A 177 -4.90 -21.60 -12.33
C ARG A 177 -4.68 -20.40 -11.39
N GLY A 178 -3.84 -20.53 -10.37
CA GLY A 178 -3.45 -19.42 -9.50
C GLY A 178 -2.35 -18.55 -10.08
N LEU A 179 -1.43 -19.15 -10.85
CA LEU A 179 -0.28 -18.45 -11.42
C LEU A 179 -0.67 -17.48 -12.55
N ILE A 180 -1.55 -17.90 -13.46
CA ILE A 180 -1.91 -17.09 -14.63
C ILE A 180 -2.60 -15.76 -14.26
N PRO A 181 -3.62 -15.72 -13.37
CA PRO A 181 -4.19 -14.46 -12.91
C PRO A 181 -3.17 -13.60 -12.15
N GLY A 182 -2.30 -14.21 -11.38
CA GLY A 182 -1.19 -13.52 -10.70
C GLY A 182 -0.26 -12.82 -11.69
N MET A 183 0.16 -13.52 -12.73
CA MET A 183 1.06 -12.99 -13.75
C MET A 183 0.42 -11.93 -14.65
N VAL A 184 -0.85 -12.08 -15.01
CA VAL A 184 -1.53 -11.19 -15.98
C VAL A 184 -2.17 -9.98 -15.29
N LEU A 185 -2.84 -10.19 -14.18
CA LEU A 185 -3.63 -9.16 -13.49
C LEU A 185 -3.07 -8.76 -12.12
N GLY A 186 -2.00 -9.42 -11.67
CA GLY A 186 -1.49 -9.26 -10.30
C GLY A 186 -2.45 -9.81 -9.24
N ASP A 187 -3.37 -10.68 -9.64
CA ASP A 187 -4.36 -11.29 -8.76
C ASP A 187 -3.87 -12.64 -8.24
N VAL A 188 -3.40 -12.64 -7.01
CA VAL A 188 -2.90 -13.83 -6.31
C VAL A 188 -3.96 -14.49 -5.42
N SER A 189 -5.21 -14.09 -5.50
CA SER A 189 -6.30 -14.61 -4.66
C SER A 189 -6.55 -16.12 -4.84
N LEU A 190 -6.25 -16.65 -6.02
CA LEU A 190 -6.36 -18.08 -6.32
C LEU A 190 -5.07 -18.88 -6.02
N GLN A 191 -4.01 -18.24 -5.55
CA GLN A 191 -2.78 -18.93 -5.17
C GLN A 191 -2.84 -19.38 -3.72
N PRO A 192 -2.74 -20.68 -3.42
CA PRO A 192 -2.59 -21.15 -2.06
C PRO A 192 -1.34 -20.55 -1.37
N ALA A 193 -1.41 -20.35 -0.06
CA ALA A 193 -0.29 -19.80 0.70
C ALA A 193 0.99 -20.65 0.55
N THR A 194 0.85 -21.98 0.41
CA THR A 194 1.95 -22.89 0.15
C THR A 194 2.65 -22.66 -1.18
N GLU A 195 1.90 -22.34 -2.24
CA GLU A 195 2.49 -21.98 -3.53
C GLU A 195 3.18 -20.62 -3.47
N GLN A 196 2.58 -19.64 -2.81
CA GLN A 196 3.21 -18.33 -2.62
C GLN A 196 4.55 -18.47 -1.88
N GLN A 197 4.60 -19.32 -0.84
CA GLN A 197 5.84 -19.58 -0.11
C GLN A 197 6.88 -20.28 -1.00
N MET A 198 6.48 -21.26 -1.82
CA MET A 198 7.39 -21.88 -2.78
C MET A 198 8.00 -20.88 -3.78
N TYR A 199 7.22 -19.89 -4.25
CA TYR A 199 7.76 -18.84 -5.12
C TYR A 199 8.74 -17.93 -4.40
N ILE A 200 8.53 -17.66 -3.12
CA ILE A 200 9.47 -16.90 -2.29
C ILE A 200 10.76 -17.68 -2.13
N ASP A 201 10.69 -18.95 -1.72
CA ASP A 201 11.82 -19.82 -1.43
C ASP A 201 12.67 -20.11 -2.68
N THR A 202 12.05 -20.18 -3.85
CA THR A 202 12.71 -20.37 -5.14
C THR A 202 13.17 -19.07 -5.81
N GLY A 203 12.91 -17.90 -5.18
CA GLY A 203 13.24 -16.59 -5.75
C GLY A 203 12.39 -16.17 -6.95
N LEU A 204 11.29 -16.87 -7.21
CA LEU A 204 10.38 -16.62 -8.34
C LEU A 204 9.23 -15.65 -8.00
N SER A 205 9.17 -15.13 -6.79
CA SER A 205 8.14 -14.19 -6.33
C SER A 205 8.04 -12.93 -7.20
N HIS A 206 9.13 -12.55 -7.87
CA HIS A 206 9.14 -11.43 -8.81
C HIS A 206 8.28 -11.67 -10.07
N LEU A 207 8.03 -12.92 -10.46
CA LEU A 207 7.21 -13.24 -11.64
C LEU A 207 5.73 -12.83 -11.43
N SER A 208 5.21 -12.97 -10.21
CA SER A 208 3.85 -12.55 -9.88
C SER A 208 3.74 -11.04 -9.60
N ALA A 209 4.85 -10.39 -9.19
CA ALA A 209 4.85 -8.98 -8.83
C ALA A 209 5.10 -8.02 -10.02
N VAL A 210 5.86 -8.46 -11.03
CA VAL A 210 6.37 -7.57 -12.09
C VAL A 210 5.38 -7.35 -13.23
N SER A 211 4.46 -8.29 -13.49
CA SER A 211 3.63 -8.21 -14.69
C SER A 211 2.58 -7.10 -14.65
N GLY A 212 1.97 -6.83 -13.49
CA GLY A 212 1.01 -5.74 -13.33
C GLY A 212 1.62 -4.35 -13.55
N ALA A 213 2.87 -4.15 -13.11
CA ALA A 213 3.62 -2.92 -13.33
C ALA A 213 3.99 -2.74 -14.81
N ASN A 214 4.38 -3.80 -15.50
CA ASN A 214 4.72 -3.75 -16.93
C ASN A 214 3.50 -3.41 -17.80
N ILE A 215 2.32 -3.96 -17.50
CA ILE A 215 1.09 -3.63 -18.21
C ILE A 215 0.71 -2.15 -17.98
N ALA A 216 0.85 -1.65 -16.77
CA ALA A 216 0.60 -0.24 -16.46
C ALA A 216 1.57 0.69 -17.22
N ILE A 217 2.84 0.32 -17.33
CA ILE A 217 3.84 1.06 -18.11
C ILE A 217 3.47 1.06 -19.59
N VAL A 218 3.19 -0.10 -20.17
CA VAL A 218 2.81 -0.19 -21.60
C VAL A 218 1.54 0.59 -21.88
N ALA A 219 0.51 0.51 -21.02
CA ALA A 219 -0.73 1.25 -21.17
C ALA A 219 -0.59 2.77 -21.01
N THR A 220 0.49 3.23 -20.36
CA THR A 220 0.78 4.66 -20.19
C THR A 220 1.49 5.26 -21.40
N PHE A 221 2.18 4.43 -22.18
CA PHE A 221 2.97 4.83 -23.37
C PHE A 221 2.32 4.46 -24.70
N ALA A 222 1.15 3.79 -24.71
CA ALA A 222 0.37 3.46 -25.87
C ALA A 222 -0.75 4.50 -26.12
#